data_738f04e96eb994603c51a3fd2a14f62f
#
_entry.id   738f04e96eb994603c51a3fd2a14f62f
#
_cell.length_a   1.000
_cell.length_b   1.000
_cell.length_c   1.000
_cell.angle_alpha   90.00
_cell.angle_beta   90.00
_cell.angle_gamma   90.00
#
_symmetry.space_group_name_H-M   'P 1'
#
loop_
_entity.id
_entity.type
_entity.pdbx_description
1 polymer ?
#
loop_
_entity_poly.entity_id
_entity_poly.type
_entity_poly.pdbx_seq_one_letter_code
_entity_poly.pdbx_strand_id
1 'polypeptide(L)'
;SPHYGERWGRHWLDVVRYAETTANDANAVMRYAWRYRNYVIDAFNRDLPYDQFLIEQLAGDLLPATDSVESNTRRIIATGYLMVGPKALAETDKEQSRLDIVDDQIDVTGRAMLGLTIACARCHDHKFDAIRTVDYYALAGIFRSTEPFQNENRNATMWWEFPVPQGLGQEPLFVMAPKETLPRDLRVHLRGNRFTLGPTASRGTLQIVGAVAQANAAVESGPSNYENSGRLELGRWIASRENPLTARVMVNRLWQHHFGRGLVASSDNFGVRGERPSHPELLNWLAARFVESGWSIKAMHRLMLLSSTYQQSGQSSAAAQQADPDRRWLSSFPRRRLSAEELRDAMLAVSGKLDRAPGTNESGEYLVSKAENIGAMIMPNRLAADDPIYTTFTKRSIYLPVVRNMLPDVLALFDAADPNGVTAVRNETTVASQSLFLLNSPFVREQAKQFAQRLLGDDKLSDEQRIERAHRIAFGRKPSADEVTQSREFLASYLASPAAQVRPEAERALSAWQSLCQVLLCDNEFMYVD
;
A
#
# COMPACT_ATOMS: atom_id res chain seq x y z
N SER A 1 -16.91 6.96 -6.06
CA SER A 1 -17.27 5.87 -5.14
C SER A 1 -16.76 6.17 -3.75
N PRO A 2 -17.50 5.90 -2.67
CA PRO A 2 -17.00 6.04 -1.29
C PRO A 2 -15.83 5.08 -0.98
N HIS A 3 -15.65 4.05 -1.78
CA HIS A 3 -14.57 3.05 -1.67
C HIS A 3 -13.33 3.39 -2.50
N TYR A 4 -13.26 4.59 -3.08
CA TYR A 4 -12.13 5.03 -3.88
C TYR A 4 -10.83 5.06 -3.06
N GLY A 5 -10.89 5.64 -1.85
CA GLY A 5 -9.74 5.72 -0.97
C GLY A 5 -9.25 4.36 -0.47
N GLU A 6 -10.13 3.37 -0.30
CA GLU A 6 -9.74 2.00 0.04
C GLU A 6 -8.88 1.37 -1.06
N ARG A 7 -9.25 1.58 -2.33
CA ARG A 7 -8.48 1.08 -3.47
C ARG A 7 -7.14 1.80 -3.64
N TRP A 8 -7.17 3.14 -3.71
CA TRP A 8 -5.99 3.93 -3.98
C TRP A 8 -5.09 4.11 -2.77
N GLY A 9 -5.68 4.11 -1.57
CA GLY A 9 -4.92 4.08 -0.33
C GLY A 9 -4.04 2.83 -0.21
N ARG A 10 -4.51 1.64 -0.69
CA ARG A 10 -3.68 0.43 -0.70
C ARG A 10 -2.38 0.62 -1.49
N HIS A 11 -2.44 1.27 -2.66
CA HIS A 11 -1.23 1.54 -3.44
C HIS A 11 -0.23 2.44 -2.71
N TRP A 12 -0.73 3.42 -1.95
CA TRP A 12 0.14 4.25 -1.11
C TRP A 12 0.73 3.46 0.06
N LEU A 13 -0.08 2.64 0.72
CA LEU A 13 0.35 1.82 1.86
C LEU A 13 1.43 0.80 1.48
N ASP A 14 1.45 0.32 0.23
CA ASP A 14 2.52 -0.54 -0.31
C ASP A 14 3.86 0.21 -0.37
N VAL A 15 3.82 1.44 -0.87
CA VAL A 15 5.03 2.26 -1.04
C VAL A 15 5.60 2.70 0.30
N VAL A 16 4.75 2.89 1.31
CA VAL A 16 5.19 3.36 2.64
C VAL A 16 5.39 2.22 3.65
N ARG A 17 5.51 0.97 3.19
CA ARG A 17 5.77 -0.21 4.02
C ARG A 17 4.85 -0.34 5.25
N TYR A 18 3.55 -0.04 5.04
CA TYR A 18 2.57 -0.07 6.13
C TYR A 18 2.45 -1.47 6.75
N ALA A 19 2.51 -1.51 8.06
CA ALA A 19 2.10 -2.65 8.88
C ALA A 19 1.64 -2.19 10.27
N GLU A 20 1.04 -3.12 11.00
CA GLU A 20 0.54 -2.91 12.37
C GLU A 20 1.45 -3.56 13.42
N THR A 21 2.65 -4.01 13.00
CA THR A 21 3.69 -4.56 13.90
C THR A 21 5.07 -4.08 13.49
N THR A 22 6.05 -4.18 14.41
CA THR A 22 7.39 -3.62 14.24
C THR A 22 8.34 -4.49 13.43
N ALA A 23 8.07 -5.79 13.25
CA ALA A 23 9.00 -6.79 12.71
C ALA A 23 10.26 -7.03 13.57
N ASN A 24 11.28 -7.61 12.96
CA ASN A 24 12.56 -7.94 13.55
C ASN A 24 12.44 -8.87 14.75
N ASP A 25 13.16 -8.57 15.82
CA ASP A 25 13.37 -9.40 17.00
C ASP A 25 12.14 -9.53 17.91
N ALA A 26 11.28 -8.53 17.97
CA ALA A 26 10.15 -8.49 18.89
C ALA A 26 8.78 -8.49 18.20
N ASN A 27 8.70 -8.05 16.97
CA ASN A 27 7.46 -7.92 16.18
C ASN A 27 6.24 -7.37 16.97
N ALA A 28 6.48 -6.33 17.78
CA ALA A 28 5.48 -5.77 18.69
C ALA A 28 4.32 -5.09 17.96
N VAL A 29 3.12 -5.16 18.52
CA VAL A 29 1.90 -4.55 17.97
C VAL A 29 1.95 -3.03 18.09
N MET A 30 1.77 -2.34 16.98
CA MET A 30 1.59 -0.88 16.89
C MET A 30 0.09 -0.58 16.96
N ARG A 31 -0.45 -0.51 18.16
CA ARG A 31 -1.89 -0.46 18.48
C ARG A 31 -2.69 0.56 17.67
N TYR A 32 -2.10 1.70 17.31
CA TYR A 32 -2.78 2.79 16.63
C TYR A 32 -2.34 3.00 15.18
N ALA A 33 -1.58 2.06 14.58
CA ALA A 33 -1.14 2.15 13.19
C ALA A 33 -2.33 2.22 12.20
N TRP A 34 -3.45 1.56 12.52
CA TRP A 34 -4.68 1.61 11.73
C TRP A 34 -5.21 3.04 11.50
N ARG A 35 -4.93 4.00 12.40
CA ARG A 35 -5.33 5.40 12.22
C ARG A 35 -4.64 6.04 11.03
N TYR A 36 -3.35 5.74 10.83
CA TYR A 36 -2.63 6.19 9.65
C TYR A 36 -3.20 5.59 8.36
N ARG A 37 -3.54 4.28 8.34
CA ARG A 37 -4.26 3.67 7.21
C ARG A 37 -5.54 4.42 6.90
N ASN A 38 -6.35 4.68 7.92
CA ASN A 38 -7.64 5.36 7.74
C ASN A 38 -7.47 6.82 7.32
N TYR A 39 -6.43 7.52 7.81
CA TYR A 39 -6.06 8.85 7.31
C TYR A 39 -5.76 8.81 5.81
N VAL A 40 -4.97 7.84 5.35
CA VAL A 40 -4.65 7.68 3.93
C VAL A 40 -5.92 7.46 3.10
N ILE A 41 -6.80 6.54 3.53
CA ILE A 41 -8.08 6.28 2.85
C ILE A 41 -8.92 7.55 2.76
N ASP A 42 -9.05 8.30 3.86
CA ASP A 42 -9.82 9.54 3.93
C ASP A 42 -9.19 10.64 3.04
N ALA A 43 -7.87 10.80 3.07
CA ALA A 43 -7.16 11.78 2.25
C ALA A 43 -7.42 11.56 0.74
N PHE A 44 -7.35 10.31 0.26
CA PHE A 44 -7.71 9.96 -1.12
C PHE A 44 -9.20 10.20 -1.40
N ASN A 45 -10.10 9.82 -0.50
CA ASN A 45 -11.54 10.05 -0.66
C ASN A 45 -11.89 11.53 -0.81
N ARG A 46 -11.27 12.39 -0.04
CA ARG A 46 -11.44 13.85 -0.08
C ARG A 46 -10.70 14.53 -1.24
N ASP A 47 -9.86 13.78 -1.97
CA ASP A 47 -8.94 14.34 -2.97
C ASP A 47 -8.04 15.44 -2.36
N LEU A 48 -7.48 15.14 -1.17
CA LEU A 48 -6.54 16.06 -0.54
C LEU A 48 -5.42 16.38 -1.53
N PRO A 49 -5.12 17.67 -1.82
CA PRO A 49 -4.03 18.01 -2.72
C PRO A 49 -2.74 17.26 -2.36
N TYR A 50 -2.09 16.65 -3.36
CA TYR A 50 -0.97 15.74 -3.10
C TYR A 50 0.22 16.43 -2.44
N ASP A 51 0.48 17.68 -2.75
CA ASP A 51 1.47 18.51 -2.08
C ASP A 51 1.17 18.65 -0.57
N GLN A 52 -0.09 18.95 -0.22
CA GLN A 52 -0.54 19.01 1.17
C GLN A 52 -0.46 17.64 1.85
N PHE A 53 -0.85 16.57 1.15
CA PHE A 53 -0.76 15.21 1.65
C PHE A 53 0.68 14.82 2.03
N LEU A 54 1.68 15.23 1.25
CA LEU A 54 3.09 14.98 1.55
C LEU A 54 3.58 15.79 2.76
N ILE A 55 3.21 17.07 2.82
CA ILE A 55 3.56 17.94 3.96
C ILE A 55 2.96 17.39 5.26
N GLU A 56 1.69 16.98 5.25
CA GLU A 56 1.04 16.43 6.44
C GLU A 56 1.73 15.17 6.95
N GLN A 57 2.20 14.28 6.08
CA GLN A 57 2.90 13.06 6.49
C GLN A 57 4.27 13.31 7.08
N LEU A 58 4.97 14.33 6.62
CA LEU A 58 6.31 14.66 7.12
C LEU A 58 6.27 15.56 8.35
N ALA A 59 5.31 16.48 8.43
CA ALA A 59 5.30 17.57 9.38
C ALA A 59 3.88 18.07 9.74
N GLY A 60 2.87 17.21 9.69
CA GLY A 60 1.48 17.59 10.00
C GLY A 60 1.29 18.11 11.41
N ASP A 61 2.08 17.63 12.36
CA ASP A 61 2.16 18.07 13.75
C ASP A 61 2.80 19.46 13.93
N LEU A 62 3.57 19.92 12.94
CA LEU A 62 4.25 21.22 12.94
C LEU A 62 3.48 22.30 12.16
N LEU A 63 2.39 21.96 11.50
CA LEU A 63 1.56 22.92 10.80
C LEU A 63 0.80 23.80 11.79
N PRO A 64 0.57 25.09 11.47
CA PRO A 64 -0.23 25.98 12.31
C PRO A 64 -1.59 25.36 12.63
N ALA A 65 -1.99 25.42 13.89
CA ALA A 65 -3.29 24.92 14.31
C ALA A 65 -4.43 25.67 13.58
N THR A 66 -5.48 24.93 13.24
CA THR A 66 -6.74 25.49 12.73
C THR A 66 -7.80 25.47 13.81
N ASP A 67 -8.93 26.12 13.59
CA ASP A 67 -10.09 26.09 14.50
C ASP A 67 -10.74 24.69 14.57
N SER A 68 -10.43 23.80 13.61
CA SER A 68 -10.96 22.44 13.57
C SER A 68 -10.07 21.45 14.32
N VAL A 69 -10.51 20.98 15.47
CA VAL A 69 -9.85 19.90 16.24
C VAL A 69 -9.66 18.66 15.38
N GLU A 70 -10.67 18.29 14.59
CA GLU A 70 -10.59 17.13 13.70
C GLU A 70 -9.49 17.29 12.63
N SER A 71 -9.38 18.49 12.03
CA SER A 71 -8.33 18.77 11.04
C SER A 71 -6.94 18.68 11.67
N ASN A 72 -6.76 19.27 12.84
CA ASN A 72 -5.48 19.23 13.57
C ASN A 72 -5.13 17.78 13.96
N THR A 73 -6.10 17.02 14.45
CA THR A 73 -5.92 15.59 14.77
C THR A 73 -5.50 14.78 13.55
N ARG A 74 -6.16 14.98 12.40
CA ARG A 74 -5.79 14.28 11.14
C ARG A 74 -4.35 14.57 10.72
N ARG A 75 -3.89 15.83 10.85
CA ARG A 75 -2.52 16.22 10.53
C ARG A 75 -1.49 15.52 11.43
N ILE A 76 -1.80 15.38 12.73
CA ILE A 76 -0.94 14.63 13.65
C ILE A 76 -0.93 13.14 13.27
N ILE A 77 -2.10 12.53 12.97
CA ILE A 77 -2.20 11.14 12.53
C ILE A 77 -1.38 10.88 11.24
N ALA A 78 -1.33 11.85 10.34
CA ALA A 78 -0.56 11.75 9.09
C ALA A 78 0.92 11.47 9.34
N THR A 79 1.51 12.03 10.42
CA THR A 79 2.92 11.79 10.78
C THR A 79 3.19 10.35 11.23
N GLY A 80 2.16 9.53 11.41
CA GLY A 80 2.28 8.09 11.52
C GLY A 80 3.08 7.44 10.39
N TYR A 81 3.17 8.09 9.22
CA TYR A 81 4.10 7.76 8.14
C TYR A 81 5.52 7.50 8.62
N LEU A 82 6.04 8.36 9.51
CA LEU A 82 7.38 8.25 10.09
C LEU A 82 7.48 7.12 11.13
N MET A 83 6.33 6.64 11.62
CA MET A 83 6.26 5.68 12.72
C MET A 83 6.02 4.23 12.28
N VAL A 84 5.37 4.00 11.13
CA VAL A 84 4.96 2.65 10.68
C VAL A 84 6.08 1.80 10.08
N GLY A 85 7.32 2.26 10.04
CA GLY A 85 8.47 1.47 9.57
C GLY A 85 8.87 0.33 10.53
N PRO A 86 9.69 -0.62 10.07
CA PRO A 86 10.24 -1.68 10.92
C PRO A 86 11.13 -1.10 12.02
N LYS A 87 11.19 -1.75 13.18
CA LYS A 87 11.99 -1.32 14.35
C LYS A 87 12.59 -2.51 15.07
N ALA A 88 13.89 -2.46 15.33
CA ALA A 88 14.60 -3.41 16.18
C ALA A 88 14.49 -2.95 17.65
N LEU A 89 13.53 -3.51 18.39
CA LEU A 89 13.22 -3.09 19.76
C LEU A 89 14.19 -3.67 20.80
N ALA A 90 14.72 -4.87 20.56
CA ALA A 90 15.67 -5.53 21.45
C ALA A 90 17.14 -5.14 21.17
N GLU A 91 17.41 -4.26 20.17
CA GLU A 91 18.75 -3.77 19.90
C GLU A 91 19.34 -3.09 21.15
N THR A 92 20.51 -3.56 21.57
CA THR A 92 21.21 -3.06 22.77
C THR A 92 21.88 -1.72 22.51
N ASP A 93 22.37 -1.48 21.30
CA ASP A 93 22.91 -0.21 20.87
C ASP A 93 21.77 0.73 20.44
N LYS A 94 21.23 1.48 21.40
CA LYS A 94 20.08 2.37 21.18
C LYS A 94 20.36 3.48 20.16
N GLU A 95 21.58 3.98 20.08
CA GLU A 95 21.94 4.99 19.08
C GLU A 95 21.97 4.37 17.67
N GLN A 96 22.46 3.14 17.53
CA GLN A 96 22.42 2.43 16.25
C GLN A 96 20.97 2.17 15.82
N SER A 97 20.12 1.69 16.73
CA SER A 97 18.68 1.49 16.47
C SER A 97 17.99 2.77 15.97
N ARG A 98 18.31 3.92 16.56
CA ARG A 98 17.79 5.21 16.10
C ARG A 98 18.29 5.60 14.72
N LEU A 99 19.58 5.39 14.44
CA LEU A 99 20.17 5.65 13.12
C LEU A 99 19.57 4.75 12.04
N ASP A 100 19.21 3.52 12.38
CA ASP A 100 18.56 2.59 11.44
C ASP A 100 17.10 2.99 11.17
N ILE A 101 16.38 3.54 12.15
CA ILE A 101 15.06 4.15 11.92
C ILE A 101 15.17 5.39 11.03
N VAL A 102 16.18 6.23 11.25
CA VAL A 102 16.45 7.41 10.40
C VAL A 102 16.77 6.98 8.97
N ASP A 103 17.56 5.93 8.80
CA ASP A 103 17.88 5.37 7.48
C ASP A 103 16.64 4.88 6.75
N ASP A 104 15.76 4.14 7.43
CA ASP A 104 14.45 3.71 6.90
C ASP A 104 13.56 4.90 6.52
N GLN A 105 13.50 5.96 7.35
CA GLN A 105 12.74 7.17 7.05
C GLN A 105 13.28 7.91 5.81
N ILE A 106 14.60 7.95 5.64
CA ILE A 106 15.25 8.54 4.45
C ILE A 106 14.96 7.68 3.21
N ASP A 107 15.13 6.36 3.30
CA ASP A 107 14.90 5.45 2.16
C ASP A 107 13.45 5.53 1.68
N VAL A 108 12.49 5.41 2.60
CA VAL A 108 11.07 5.49 2.21
C VAL A 108 10.70 6.87 1.67
N THR A 109 11.21 7.95 2.24
CA THR A 109 10.92 9.32 1.74
C THR A 109 11.53 9.52 0.36
N GLY A 110 12.79 9.10 0.16
CA GLY A 110 13.47 9.15 -1.13
C GLY A 110 12.72 8.38 -2.22
N ARG A 111 12.41 7.12 -1.98
CA ARG A 111 11.73 6.25 -2.96
C ARG A 111 10.27 6.62 -3.16
N ALA A 112 9.54 6.86 -2.07
CA ALA A 112 8.10 7.14 -2.15
C ALA A 112 7.77 8.50 -2.76
N MET A 113 8.54 9.52 -2.44
CA MET A 113 8.19 10.90 -2.81
C MET A 113 9.04 11.45 -3.96
N LEU A 114 10.30 11.03 -4.07
CA LEU A 114 11.27 11.54 -5.04
C LEU A 114 11.71 10.51 -6.09
N GLY A 115 11.43 9.21 -5.88
CA GLY A 115 11.95 8.15 -6.74
C GLY A 115 13.48 8.07 -6.73
N LEU A 116 14.11 8.25 -5.58
CA LEU A 116 15.57 8.24 -5.41
C LEU A 116 16.00 7.26 -4.33
N THR A 117 17.12 6.56 -4.56
CA THR A 117 17.74 5.61 -3.63
C THR A 117 18.76 6.30 -2.72
N ILE A 118 18.28 7.25 -1.89
CA ILE A 118 19.14 8.15 -1.09
C ILE A 118 19.96 7.37 -0.05
N ALA A 119 19.40 6.30 0.53
CA ALA A 119 20.07 5.49 1.57
C ALA A 119 21.43 4.92 1.13
N CYS A 120 21.65 4.73 -0.17
CA CYS A 120 22.97 4.32 -0.69
C CYS A 120 24.09 5.30 -0.32
N ALA A 121 23.75 6.58 -0.09
CA ALA A 121 24.72 7.61 0.28
C ALA A 121 25.12 7.62 1.77
N ARG A 122 24.59 6.70 2.60
CA ARG A 122 24.94 6.57 4.02
C ARG A 122 26.44 6.31 4.25
N CYS A 123 27.07 5.50 3.41
CA CYS A 123 28.45 5.04 3.62
C CYS A 123 29.49 5.72 2.74
N HIS A 124 29.11 6.16 1.54
CA HIS A 124 29.94 6.80 0.53
C HIS A 124 29.03 7.62 -0.42
N ASP A 125 29.59 8.53 -1.18
CA ASP A 125 28.82 9.25 -2.20
C ASP A 125 28.10 8.25 -3.11
N HIS A 126 26.85 8.54 -3.46
CA HIS A 126 26.06 7.64 -4.30
C HIS A 126 26.79 7.31 -5.59
N LYS A 127 26.90 6.01 -5.89
CA LYS A 127 27.79 5.54 -6.97
C LYS A 127 27.43 6.11 -8.36
N PHE A 128 26.17 6.41 -8.59
CA PHE A 128 25.65 6.78 -9.92
C PHE A 128 24.96 8.14 -9.92
N ASP A 129 24.19 8.44 -8.88
CA ASP A 129 23.46 9.69 -8.77
C ASP A 129 24.30 10.75 -8.05
N ALA A 130 24.08 12.01 -8.34
CA ALA A 130 24.82 13.10 -7.73
C ALA A 130 24.31 13.42 -6.31
N ILE A 131 24.20 12.39 -5.47
CA ILE A 131 23.83 12.46 -4.07
C ILE A 131 25.09 12.15 -3.24
N ARG A 132 25.54 13.14 -2.50
CA ARG A 132 26.75 12.99 -1.69
C ARG A 132 26.43 12.44 -0.31
N THR A 133 27.40 11.83 0.34
CA THR A 133 27.30 11.38 1.73
C THR A 133 26.87 12.53 2.65
N VAL A 134 27.37 13.75 2.43
CA VAL A 134 26.98 14.94 3.22
C VAL A 134 25.49 15.27 3.03
N ASP A 135 24.90 15.06 1.86
CA ASP A 135 23.46 15.29 1.60
C ASP A 135 22.60 14.27 2.37
N TYR A 136 23.05 13.01 2.45
CA TYR A 136 22.42 12.00 3.30
C TYR A 136 22.43 12.43 4.78
N TYR A 137 23.57 12.85 5.34
CA TYR A 137 23.64 13.26 6.75
C TYR A 137 22.93 14.58 7.03
N ALA A 138 22.77 15.44 6.03
CA ALA A 138 21.92 16.64 6.13
C ALA A 138 20.44 16.26 6.34
N LEU A 139 19.93 15.29 5.57
CA LEU A 139 18.58 14.71 5.77
C LEU A 139 18.49 13.92 7.08
N ALA A 140 19.53 13.15 7.41
CA ALA A 140 19.58 12.36 8.63
C ALA A 140 19.51 13.26 9.88
N GLY A 141 20.11 14.46 9.85
CA GLY A 141 19.98 15.45 10.91
C GLY A 141 18.53 15.90 11.14
N ILE A 142 17.74 16.04 10.07
CA ILE A 142 16.30 16.39 10.15
C ILE A 142 15.54 15.30 10.92
N PHE A 143 15.61 14.05 10.47
CA PHE A 143 14.89 12.95 11.12
C PHE A 143 15.44 12.61 12.51
N ARG A 144 16.76 12.74 12.71
CA ARG A 144 17.40 12.52 14.03
C ARG A 144 17.06 13.61 15.06
N SER A 145 16.51 14.74 14.63
CA SER A 145 15.96 15.80 15.51
C SER A 145 14.53 15.46 15.99
N THR A 146 14.08 14.22 15.77
CA THR A 146 12.84 13.69 16.32
C THR A 146 13.10 12.44 17.16
N GLU A 147 12.19 12.12 18.04
CA GLU A 147 12.25 10.93 18.91
C GLU A 147 11.07 10.01 18.60
N PRO A 148 11.32 8.79 18.09
CA PRO A 148 10.28 7.82 17.82
C PRO A 148 9.86 7.01 19.04
N PHE A 149 10.65 7.01 20.12
CA PHE A 149 10.47 6.17 21.29
C PHE A 149 10.15 6.96 22.56
N GLN A 150 9.16 6.49 23.32
CA GLN A 150 8.76 7.10 24.58
C GLN A 150 9.69 6.76 25.75
N ASN A 151 10.28 5.55 25.76
CA ASN A 151 11.06 5.02 26.87
C ASN A 151 12.31 4.28 26.38
N GLU A 152 13.44 4.96 26.30
CA GLU A 152 14.69 4.35 25.87
C GLU A 152 15.42 3.52 26.95
N ASN A 153 15.17 3.83 28.21
CA ASN A 153 15.91 3.24 29.35
C ASN A 153 15.29 1.98 29.92
N ARG A 154 14.22 1.44 29.29
CA ARG A 154 13.60 0.19 29.69
C ARG A 154 13.97 -0.92 28.71
N ASN A 155 13.95 -2.17 29.17
CA ASN A 155 14.17 -3.35 28.34
C ASN A 155 13.17 -3.45 27.17
N ALA A 156 12.05 -2.75 27.26
CA ALA A 156 11.07 -2.57 26.21
C ALA A 156 10.98 -1.10 25.81
N THR A 157 11.35 -0.80 24.60
CA THR A 157 11.27 0.55 24.03
C THR A 157 9.93 0.70 23.32
N MET A 158 9.09 1.65 23.79
CA MET A 158 7.79 1.93 23.19
C MET A 158 7.88 3.20 22.34
N TRP A 159 7.26 3.16 21.16
CA TRP A 159 7.07 4.35 20.33
C TRP A 159 6.15 5.35 21.01
N TRP A 160 6.23 6.62 20.59
CA TRP A 160 5.37 7.67 21.12
C TRP A 160 3.91 7.46 20.70
N GLU A 161 3.04 7.51 21.71
CA GLU A 161 1.59 7.57 21.56
C GLU A 161 1.08 8.81 22.31
N PHE A 162 0.49 9.74 21.57
CA PHE A 162 0.04 11.02 22.12
C PHE A 162 -1.46 11.02 22.36
N PRO A 163 -1.92 11.52 23.51
CA PRO A 163 -3.33 11.86 23.69
C PRO A 163 -3.64 13.16 22.94
N VAL A 164 -4.53 13.10 21.97
CA VAL A 164 -5.04 14.27 21.25
C VAL A 164 -6.43 14.60 21.78
N PRO A 165 -6.68 15.83 22.25
CA PRO A 165 -8.00 16.24 22.71
C PRO A 165 -9.06 16.11 21.59
N GLN A 166 -10.24 15.57 21.92
CA GLN A 166 -11.36 15.45 20.96
C GLN A 166 -12.41 16.56 21.16
N GLY A 167 -12.37 17.25 22.29
CA GLY A 167 -13.30 18.27 22.69
C GLY A 167 -13.63 18.20 24.18
N LEU A 168 -14.42 19.16 24.68
CA LEU A 168 -14.83 19.18 26.09
C LEU A 168 -15.68 17.95 26.43
N GLY A 169 -15.25 17.19 27.43
CA GLY A 169 -15.96 16.03 27.94
C GLY A 169 -15.77 14.74 27.12
N GLN A 170 -14.90 14.72 26.11
CA GLN A 170 -14.54 13.51 25.37
C GLN A 170 -13.19 12.96 25.83
N GLU A 171 -13.08 11.62 25.86
CA GLU A 171 -11.80 10.96 26.11
C GLU A 171 -10.78 11.30 25.02
N PRO A 172 -9.49 11.47 25.38
CA PRO A 172 -8.46 11.77 24.41
C PRO A 172 -8.26 10.62 23.42
N LEU A 173 -8.02 10.98 22.16
CA LEU A 173 -7.65 10.05 21.11
C LEU A 173 -6.14 9.79 21.14
N PHE A 174 -5.71 8.54 21.32
CA PHE A 174 -4.29 8.21 21.20
C PHE A 174 -3.86 8.04 19.75
N VAL A 175 -2.74 8.65 19.37
CA VAL A 175 -2.15 8.60 18.03
C VAL A 175 -0.66 8.30 18.11
N MET A 176 -0.15 7.56 17.12
CA MET A 176 1.30 7.40 16.93
C MET A 176 1.85 8.58 16.12
N ALA A 177 2.79 9.31 16.69
CA ALA A 177 3.48 10.41 16.03
C ALA A 177 4.92 10.54 16.57
N PRO A 178 5.87 11.09 15.79
CA PRO A 178 7.20 11.41 16.31
C PRO A 178 7.12 12.61 17.26
N LYS A 179 8.00 12.67 18.24
CA LYS A 179 8.16 13.83 19.12
C LYS A 179 9.30 14.70 18.62
N GLU A 180 9.06 16.01 18.49
CA GLU A 180 10.14 16.97 18.26
C GLU A 180 11.13 17.01 19.44
N THR A 181 12.42 17.05 19.14
CA THR A 181 13.50 17.20 20.12
C THR A 181 14.36 18.42 19.78
N LEU A 182 15.42 18.63 20.56
CA LEU A 182 16.40 19.66 20.22
C LEU A 182 16.99 19.39 18.84
N PRO A 183 16.99 20.42 17.97
CA PRO A 183 17.59 20.31 16.64
C PRO A 183 19.06 19.93 16.72
N ARG A 184 19.48 18.98 15.86
CA ARG A 184 20.87 18.54 15.84
C ARG A 184 21.37 18.28 14.43
N ASP A 185 22.49 18.90 14.12
CA ASP A 185 23.26 18.55 12.93
C ASP A 185 24.08 17.29 13.21
N LEU A 186 24.20 16.43 12.22
CA LEU A 186 24.97 15.20 12.36
C LEU A 186 26.37 15.34 11.73
N ARG A 187 27.33 14.64 12.29
CA ARG A 187 28.62 14.44 11.63
C ARG A 187 28.51 13.26 10.65
N VAL A 188 29.18 13.37 9.52
CA VAL A 188 29.28 12.27 8.57
C VAL A 188 29.92 11.06 9.24
N HIS A 189 29.27 9.91 9.19
CA HIS A 189 29.87 8.64 9.65
C HIS A 189 30.68 8.05 8.50
N LEU A 190 32.01 8.11 8.60
CA LEU A 190 32.89 7.63 7.54
C LEU A 190 32.67 6.14 7.30
N ARG A 191 32.35 5.76 6.07
CA ARG A 191 31.95 4.40 5.67
C ARG A 191 30.75 3.83 6.45
N GLY A 192 29.85 4.72 6.90
CA GLY A 192 28.67 4.34 7.70
C GLY A 192 28.98 4.00 9.17
N ASN A 193 30.25 4.10 9.61
CA ASN A 193 30.65 3.77 10.97
C ASN A 193 30.45 4.97 11.90
N ARG A 194 29.46 4.90 12.80
CA ARG A 194 29.14 5.97 13.76
C ARG A 194 30.26 6.32 14.77
N PHE A 195 31.26 5.46 14.92
CA PHE A 195 32.43 5.71 15.78
C PHE A 195 33.55 6.46 15.05
N THR A 196 33.47 6.56 13.71
CA THR A 196 34.48 7.24 12.90
C THR A 196 33.84 8.47 12.25
N LEU A 197 34.01 9.61 12.89
CA LEU A 197 33.28 10.84 12.55
C LEU A 197 34.07 11.71 11.59
N GLY A 198 33.44 12.12 10.50
CA GLY A 198 33.89 13.10 9.51
C GLY A 198 33.43 14.53 9.82
N PRO A 199 33.29 15.39 8.80
CA PRO A 199 32.80 16.75 8.97
C PRO A 199 31.33 16.79 9.43
N THR A 200 30.91 17.92 9.99
CA THR A 200 29.50 18.16 10.31
C THR A 200 28.73 18.45 9.02
N ALA A 201 27.58 17.78 8.86
CA ALA A 201 26.58 18.07 7.83
C ALA A 201 25.44 18.86 8.47
N SER A 202 25.29 20.13 8.10
CA SER A 202 24.14 20.92 8.54
C SER A 202 22.86 20.36 7.93
N ARG A 203 21.77 20.36 8.71
CA ARG A 203 20.44 19.90 8.23
C ARG A 203 20.04 20.64 6.95
N GLY A 204 19.50 19.92 5.99
CA GLY A 204 19.14 20.47 4.69
C GLY A 204 18.59 19.43 3.72
N THR A 205 18.28 19.87 2.52
CA THR A 205 17.76 19.04 1.43
C THR A 205 18.86 18.64 0.44
N LEU A 206 18.53 17.82 -0.56
CA LEU A 206 19.46 17.37 -1.59
C LEU A 206 19.92 18.55 -2.45
N GLN A 207 21.21 18.81 -2.53
CA GLN A 207 21.76 19.96 -3.25
C GLN A 207 21.55 19.87 -4.76
N ILE A 208 21.62 18.67 -5.35
CA ILE A 208 21.43 18.48 -6.79
C ILE A 208 20.03 18.89 -7.25
N VAL A 209 19.01 18.56 -6.48
CA VAL A 209 17.62 18.92 -6.78
C VAL A 209 17.41 20.41 -6.59
N GLY A 210 18.05 20.99 -5.56
CA GLY A 210 18.05 22.42 -5.32
C GLY A 210 18.74 23.22 -6.43
N ALA A 211 19.84 22.74 -6.97
CA ALA A 211 20.55 23.42 -8.07
C ALA A 211 19.70 23.49 -9.36
N VAL A 212 18.90 22.46 -9.66
CA VAL A 212 17.95 22.46 -10.78
C VAL A 212 16.79 23.43 -10.54
N ALA A 213 16.30 23.49 -9.29
CA ALA A 213 15.24 24.41 -8.90
C ALA A 213 15.72 25.87 -8.86
N GLN A 214 16.95 26.13 -8.41
CA GLN A 214 17.55 27.48 -8.37
C GLN A 214 17.76 28.09 -9.74
N ALA A 215 17.94 27.29 -10.80
CA ALA A 215 17.98 27.82 -12.17
C ALA A 215 16.66 28.51 -12.57
N ASN A 216 15.58 28.27 -11.83
CA ASN A 216 14.23 28.74 -12.14
C ASN A 216 13.53 29.61 -11.05
N ALA A 217 13.98 29.63 -9.80
CA ALA A 217 13.49 30.54 -8.74
C ALA A 217 14.22 30.33 -7.39
N ALA A 218 14.18 31.33 -6.52
CA ALA A 218 14.86 31.36 -5.23
C ALA A 218 14.29 30.33 -4.21
N VAL A 219 14.69 29.08 -4.34
CA VAL A 219 14.57 28.09 -3.27
C VAL A 219 15.94 28.03 -2.58
N GLU A 220 16.00 28.47 -1.34
CA GLU A 220 17.22 28.40 -0.54
C GLU A 220 17.62 26.94 -0.32
N SER A 221 18.57 26.46 -1.11
CA SER A 221 19.28 25.21 -0.87
C SER A 221 20.63 25.54 -0.25
N GLY A 222 20.80 25.16 0.98
CA GLY A 222 22.02 25.39 1.73
C GLY A 222 21.86 24.97 3.18
N PRO A 223 22.91 25.03 4.00
CA PRO A 223 22.79 24.79 5.43
C PRO A 223 21.81 25.78 6.02
N SER A 224 20.64 25.32 6.42
CA SER A 224 19.59 26.15 6.99
C SER A 224 19.63 26.03 8.51
N ASN A 225 19.66 27.17 9.19
CA ASN A 225 19.42 27.26 10.63
C ASN A 225 17.92 27.04 10.92
N TYR A 226 17.45 25.80 10.75
CA TYR A 226 16.05 25.48 11.12
C TYR A 226 15.90 25.62 12.64
N GLU A 227 14.90 26.37 13.09
CA GLU A 227 14.57 26.52 14.50
C GLU A 227 14.10 25.21 15.13
N ASN A 228 13.47 24.33 14.32
CA ASN A 228 12.97 23.01 14.67
C ASN A 228 13.78 21.91 13.96
N SER A 229 13.23 20.69 13.90
CA SER A 229 13.88 19.56 13.20
C SER A 229 14.19 19.83 11.72
N GLY A 230 13.40 20.66 11.05
CA GLY A 230 13.47 20.90 9.59
C GLY A 230 12.51 20.04 8.78
N ARG A 231 11.64 19.24 9.43
CA ARG A 231 10.67 18.38 8.72
C ARG A 231 9.67 19.18 7.90
N LEU A 232 9.22 20.34 8.40
CA LEU A 232 8.27 21.19 7.68
C LEU A 232 8.90 21.78 6.41
N GLU A 233 10.13 22.25 6.51
CA GLU A 233 10.91 22.76 5.38
C GLU A 233 11.18 21.65 4.36
N LEU A 234 11.56 20.45 4.82
CA LEU A 234 11.69 19.28 3.95
C LEU A 234 10.38 18.95 3.24
N GLY A 235 9.26 18.93 3.96
CA GLY A 235 7.95 18.68 3.38
C GLY A 235 7.58 19.72 2.30
N ARG A 236 7.80 21.00 2.57
CA ARG A 236 7.57 22.09 1.62
C ARG A 236 8.48 22.00 0.40
N TRP A 237 9.74 21.64 0.59
CA TRP A 237 10.69 21.45 -0.52
C TRP A 237 10.30 20.27 -1.41
N ILE A 238 9.92 19.12 -0.84
CA ILE A 238 9.42 17.97 -1.60
C ILE A 238 8.14 18.34 -2.37
N ALA A 239 7.21 19.04 -1.73
CA ALA A 239 5.92 19.44 -2.29
C ALA A 239 5.98 20.68 -3.20
N SER A 240 7.16 21.27 -3.38
CA SER A 240 7.33 22.46 -4.22
C SER A 240 7.02 22.17 -5.69
N ARG A 241 6.43 23.16 -6.38
CA ARG A 241 6.19 23.11 -7.82
C ARG A 241 7.49 23.04 -8.63
N GLU A 242 8.55 23.60 -8.07
CA GLU A 242 9.89 23.64 -8.66
C GLU A 242 10.63 22.30 -8.48
N ASN A 243 10.16 21.40 -7.60
CA ASN A 243 10.75 20.09 -7.46
C ASN A 243 10.48 19.25 -8.72
N PRO A 244 11.53 18.88 -9.48
CA PRO A 244 11.34 18.22 -10.77
C PRO A 244 10.88 16.76 -10.65
N LEU A 245 10.92 16.16 -9.46
CA LEU A 245 10.70 14.72 -9.27
C LEU A 245 9.29 14.42 -8.74
N THR A 246 8.82 15.11 -7.73
CA THR A 246 7.62 14.78 -6.98
C THR A 246 6.38 14.55 -7.85
N ALA A 247 6.09 15.51 -8.75
CA ALA A 247 4.96 15.37 -9.67
C ALA A 247 5.16 14.22 -10.66
N ARG A 248 6.39 14.07 -11.24
CA ARG A 248 6.71 12.99 -12.18
C ARG A 248 6.56 11.61 -11.54
N VAL A 249 7.05 11.44 -10.33
CA VAL A 249 6.96 10.17 -9.59
C VAL A 249 5.50 9.80 -9.34
N MET A 250 4.67 10.75 -8.90
CA MET A 250 3.26 10.47 -8.62
C MET A 250 2.46 10.15 -9.89
N VAL A 251 2.58 10.97 -10.95
CA VAL A 251 1.85 10.68 -12.19
C VAL A 251 2.31 9.40 -12.86
N ASN A 252 3.59 9.03 -12.70
CA ASN A 252 4.10 7.74 -13.18
C ASN A 252 3.44 6.55 -12.45
N ARG A 253 3.23 6.64 -11.12
CA ARG A 253 2.50 5.62 -10.37
C ARG A 253 1.04 5.55 -10.76
N LEU A 254 0.37 6.70 -10.95
CA LEU A 254 -1.01 6.73 -11.45
C LEU A 254 -1.10 6.03 -12.81
N TRP A 255 -0.17 6.35 -13.71
CA TRP A 255 -0.07 5.70 -15.01
C TRP A 255 0.14 4.20 -14.88
N GLN A 256 1.10 3.77 -14.05
CA GLN A 256 1.39 2.34 -13.79
C GLN A 256 0.15 1.56 -13.35
N HIS A 257 -0.62 2.11 -12.42
CA HIS A 257 -1.81 1.43 -11.89
C HIS A 257 -2.98 1.39 -12.88
N HIS A 258 -3.00 2.29 -13.88
CA HIS A 258 -4.00 2.26 -14.94
C HIS A 258 -3.58 1.40 -16.12
N PHE A 259 -2.30 1.43 -16.52
CA PHE A 259 -1.80 0.80 -17.73
C PHE A 259 -0.88 -0.42 -17.47
N GLY A 260 -0.75 -0.84 -16.21
CA GLY A 260 0.06 -2.00 -15.80
C GLY A 260 1.55 -1.73 -15.68
N ARG A 261 2.13 -0.81 -16.46
CA ARG A 261 3.54 -0.42 -16.41
C ARG A 261 3.69 1.10 -16.37
N GLY A 262 4.59 1.61 -15.54
CA GLY A 262 4.92 3.03 -15.52
C GLY A 262 5.59 3.50 -16.81
N LEU A 263 5.46 4.79 -17.13
CA LEU A 263 6.25 5.44 -18.19
C LEU A 263 7.75 5.29 -17.88
N VAL A 264 8.13 5.39 -16.62
CA VAL A 264 9.38 4.93 -16.03
C VAL A 264 9.07 3.63 -15.29
N ALA A 265 9.55 2.48 -15.78
CA ALA A 265 9.20 1.19 -15.20
C ALA A 265 9.79 0.96 -13.80
N SER A 266 10.96 1.56 -13.51
CA SER A 266 11.53 1.63 -12.16
C SER A 266 10.87 2.73 -11.33
N SER A 267 9.63 2.51 -10.86
CA SER A 267 8.76 3.55 -10.27
C SER A 267 9.27 4.14 -8.94
N ASP A 268 10.26 3.53 -8.30
CA ASP A 268 10.95 4.00 -7.09
C ASP A 268 12.40 4.43 -7.35
N ASN A 269 12.84 4.41 -8.62
CA ASN A 269 14.17 4.82 -9.01
C ASN A 269 14.16 5.58 -10.35
N PHE A 270 14.18 6.89 -10.26
CA PHE A 270 14.31 7.85 -11.38
C PHE A 270 15.75 8.33 -11.57
N GLY A 271 16.68 7.80 -10.78
CA GLY A 271 18.12 8.08 -10.89
C GLY A 271 18.75 7.45 -12.13
N VAL A 272 20.07 7.59 -12.24
CA VAL A 272 20.87 7.12 -13.40
C VAL A 272 20.73 5.62 -13.66
N ARG A 273 20.50 4.83 -12.63
CA ARG A 273 20.28 3.38 -12.74
C ARG A 273 18.82 2.98 -12.95
N GLY A 274 17.89 3.92 -12.85
CA GLY A 274 16.50 3.72 -13.21
C GLY A 274 16.32 3.58 -14.74
N GLU A 275 15.17 3.07 -15.14
CA GLU A 275 14.82 3.02 -16.56
C GLU A 275 14.51 4.41 -17.10
N ARG A 276 14.88 4.65 -18.36
CA ARG A 276 14.49 5.88 -19.05
C ARG A 276 12.98 5.85 -19.34
N PRO A 277 12.29 6.99 -19.26
CA PRO A 277 10.88 7.03 -19.60
C PRO A 277 10.65 6.63 -21.06
N SER A 278 9.63 5.78 -21.28
CA SER A 278 9.23 5.37 -22.64
C SER A 278 8.70 6.55 -23.45
N HIS A 279 8.03 7.51 -22.79
CA HIS A 279 7.43 8.71 -23.38
C HIS A 279 7.77 9.93 -22.50
N PRO A 280 8.96 10.50 -22.63
CA PRO A 280 9.44 11.58 -21.74
C PRO A 280 8.59 12.85 -21.81
N GLU A 281 8.12 13.21 -23.01
CA GLU A 281 7.27 14.38 -23.22
C GLU A 281 5.90 14.21 -22.55
N LEU A 282 5.30 13.01 -22.65
CA LEU A 282 4.05 12.69 -21.99
C LEU A 282 4.20 12.73 -20.46
N LEU A 283 5.29 12.17 -19.91
CA LEU A 283 5.56 12.22 -18.48
C LEU A 283 5.67 13.67 -17.98
N ASN A 284 6.38 14.51 -18.71
CA ASN A 284 6.54 15.94 -18.39
C ASN A 284 5.20 16.69 -18.47
N TRP A 285 4.41 16.41 -19.52
CA TRP A 285 3.09 17.02 -19.69
C TRP A 285 2.13 16.62 -18.58
N LEU A 286 2.06 15.32 -18.24
CA LEU A 286 1.23 14.83 -17.14
C LEU A 286 1.63 15.45 -15.79
N ALA A 287 2.95 15.58 -15.53
CA ALA A 287 3.43 16.20 -14.31
C ALA A 287 3.04 17.68 -14.23
N ALA A 288 3.17 18.43 -15.34
CA ALA A 288 2.73 19.83 -15.40
C ALA A 288 1.23 19.96 -15.18
N ARG A 289 0.41 19.12 -15.83
CA ARG A 289 -1.05 19.10 -15.65
C ARG A 289 -1.45 18.75 -14.23
N PHE A 290 -0.73 17.83 -13.56
CA PHE A 290 -0.98 17.49 -12.17
C PHE A 290 -0.79 18.69 -11.25
N VAL A 291 0.29 19.42 -11.40
CA VAL A 291 0.56 20.66 -10.65
C VAL A 291 -0.50 21.73 -10.95
N GLU A 292 -0.80 21.97 -12.24
CA GLU A 292 -1.80 22.94 -12.69
C GLU A 292 -3.22 22.64 -12.18
N SER A 293 -3.57 21.35 -12.03
CA SER A 293 -4.86 20.92 -11.47
C SER A 293 -4.98 21.10 -9.97
N GLY A 294 -4.00 21.73 -9.30
CA GLY A 294 -3.94 21.86 -7.84
C GLY A 294 -3.58 20.56 -7.16
N TRP A 295 -2.74 19.74 -7.79
CA TRP A 295 -2.28 18.43 -7.27
C TRP A 295 -3.43 17.44 -7.01
N SER A 296 -4.54 17.54 -7.78
CA SER A 296 -5.70 16.65 -7.66
C SER A 296 -5.43 15.31 -8.32
N ILE A 297 -5.42 14.25 -7.51
CA ILE A 297 -5.26 12.88 -8.00
C ILE A 297 -6.49 12.46 -8.80
N LYS A 298 -7.70 12.85 -8.36
CA LYS A 298 -8.95 12.52 -9.08
C LYS A 298 -9.03 13.19 -10.44
N ALA A 299 -8.50 14.42 -10.58
CA ALA A 299 -8.42 15.08 -11.87
C ALA A 299 -7.52 14.30 -12.86
N MET A 300 -6.38 13.78 -12.38
CA MET A 300 -5.50 12.95 -13.19
C MET A 300 -6.13 11.61 -13.58
N HIS A 301 -6.87 10.96 -12.66
CA HIS A 301 -7.64 9.77 -13.01
C HIS A 301 -8.63 10.05 -14.13
N ARG A 302 -9.40 11.13 -14.00
CA ARG A 302 -10.37 11.51 -15.04
C ARG A 302 -9.67 11.74 -16.39
N LEU A 303 -8.55 12.44 -16.39
CA LEU A 303 -7.76 12.69 -17.59
C LEU A 303 -7.31 11.40 -18.28
N MET A 304 -6.74 10.45 -17.50
CA MET A 304 -6.24 9.18 -18.02
C MET A 304 -7.38 8.28 -18.51
N LEU A 305 -8.45 8.11 -17.73
CA LEU A 305 -9.58 7.23 -18.03
C LEU A 305 -10.38 7.70 -19.25
N LEU A 306 -10.43 9.01 -19.52
CA LEU A 306 -11.12 9.57 -20.69
C LEU A 306 -10.23 9.61 -21.95
N SER A 307 -8.96 9.22 -21.86
CA SER A 307 -8.07 9.16 -23.01
C SER A 307 -8.45 8.02 -23.96
N SER A 308 -8.24 8.22 -25.25
CA SER A 308 -8.40 7.17 -26.25
C SER A 308 -7.47 5.96 -25.99
N THR A 309 -6.30 6.21 -25.41
CA THR A 309 -5.33 5.17 -25.02
C THR A 309 -5.92 4.23 -23.95
N TYR A 310 -6.66 4.74 -22.98
CA TYR A 310 -7.30 3.91 -21.97
C TYR A 310 -8.53 3.16 -22.52
N GLN A 311 -9.25 3.77 -23.46
CA GLN A 311 -10.49 3.23 -24.03
C GLN A 311 -10.26 2.28 -25.20
N GLN A 312 -9.02 1.98 -25.56
CA GLN A 312 -8.72 1.03 -26.62
C GLN A 312 -8.99 -0.42 -26.20
N SER A 313 -9.19 -1.30 -27.19
CA SER A 313 -9.42 -2.72 -26.97
C SER A 313 -8.16 -3.42 -26.42
N GLY A 314 -8.36 -4.44 -25.58
CA GLY A 314 -7.33 -5.39 -25.19
C GLY A 314 -6.91 -6.36 -26.32
N GLN A 315 -7.69 -6.44 -27.40
CA GLN A 315 -7.36 -7.25 -28.57
C GLN A 315 -6.24 -6.59 -29.38
N SER A 316 -5.18 -7.33 -29.64
CA SER A 316 -4.05 -6.87 -30.43
C SER A 316 -3.92 -7.69 -31.71
N SER A 317 -3.62 -7.04 -32.84
CA SER A 317 -3.30 -7.74 -34.08
C SER A 317 -1.97 -8.49 -33.96
N ALA A 318 -1.77 -9.57 -34.72
CA ALA A 318 -0.51 -10.31 -34.73
C ALA A 318 0.69 -9.41 -35.06
N ALA A 319 0.52 -8.45 -35.96
CA ALA A 319 1.56 -7.48 -36.31
C ALA A 319 1.89 -6.55 -35.14
N ALA A 320 0.89 -6.06 -34.39
CA ALA A 320 1.10 -5.23 -33.22
C ALA A 320 1.77 -6.00 -32.08
N GLN A 321 1.38 -7.28 -31.85
CA GLN A 321 2.02 -8.15 -30.86
C GLN A 321 3.50 -8.42 -31.21
N GLN A 322 3.83 -8.57 -32.49
CA GLN A 322 5.20 -8.76 -32.94
C GLN A 322 6.03 -7.47 -32.79
N ALA A 323 5.44 -6.30 -33.06
CA ALA A 323 6.13 -5.02 -32.99
C ALA A 323 6.30 -4.50 -31.56
N ASP A 324 5.33 -4.78 -30.66
CA ASP A 324 5.30 -4.29 -29.28
C ASP A 324 4.87 -5.41 -28.31
N PRO A 325 5.69 -6.47 -28.16
CA PRO A 325 5.34 -7.64 -27.34
C PRO A 325 5.13 -7.26 -25.85
N ASP A 326 5.88 -6.28 -25.36
CA ASP A 326 5.81 -5.80 -23.99
C ASP A 326 4.77 -4.68 -23.78
N ARG A 327 4.00 -4.36 -24.82
CA ARG A 327 3.02 -3.24 -24.82
C ARG A 327 3.59 -1.91 -24.33
N ARG A 328 4.86 -1.68 -24.60
CA ARG A 328 5.58 -0.48 -24.21
C ARG A 328 5.06 0.77 -24.93
N TRP A 329 4.56 0.60 -26.15
CA TRP A 329 4.00 1.65 -26.99
C TRP A 329 2.48 1.72 -26.91
N LEU A 330 1.88 0.98 -25.99
CA LEU A 330 0.45 0.97 -25.74
C LEU A 330 -0.37 0.59 -27.01
N SER A 331 0.13 -0.37 -27.76
CA SER A 331 -0.52 -0.87 -28.99
C SER A 331 -1.87 -1.56 -28.76
N SER A 332 -2.15 -1.97 -27.52
CA SER A 332 -3.42 -2.51 -27.04
C SER A 332 -3.50 -2.32 -25.51
N PHE A 333 -4.71 -2.36 -24.95
CA PHE A 333 -4.87 -2.31 -23.49
C PHE A 333 -4.34 -3.60 -22.84
N PRO A 334 -3.57 -3.53 -21.76
CA PRO A 334 -3.04 -4.72 -21.10
C PRO A 334 -4.11 -5.45 -20.29
N ARG A 335 -4.20 -6.77 -20.47
CA ARG A 335 -4.95 -7.63 -19.56
C ARG A 335 -4.27 -7.64 -18.20
N ARG A 336 -5.05 -7.53 -17.11
CA ARG A 336 -4.53 -7.42 -15.75
C ARG A 336 -5.09 -8.51 -14.85
N ARG A 337 -4.24 -9.18 -14.09
CA ARG A 337 -4.70 -10.04 -12.99
C ARG A 337 -5.19 -9.18 -11.83
N LEU A 338 -6.22 -9.64 -11.13
CA LEU A 338 -6.63 -9.05 -9.85
C LEU A 338 -5.49 -9.17 -8.83
N SER A 339 -5.25 -8.12 -8.07
CA SER A 339 -4.33 -8.18 -6.93
C SER A 339 -4.86 -9.12 -5.84
N ALA A 340 -4.01 -9.53 -4.91
CA ALA A 340 -4.38 -10.43 -3.82
C ALA A 340 -5.62 -9.95 -3.05
N GLU A 341 -5.66 -8.65 -2.71
CA GLU A 341 -6.78 -8.04 -2.01
C GLU A 341 -8.04 -7.97 -2.89
N GLU A 342 -7.88 -7.64 -4.19
CA GLU A 342 -9.01 -7.63 -5.12
C GLU A 342 -9.61 -9.02 -5.29
N LEU A 343 -8.77 -10.04 -5.41
CA LEU A 343 -9.21 -11.43 -5.56
C LEU A 343 -10.02 -11.90 -4.34
N ARG A 344 -9.49 -11.66 -3.13
CA ARG A 344 -10.20 -12.00 -1.89
C ARG A 344 -11.51 -11.23 -1.75
N ASP A 345 -11.49 -9.93 -2.00
CA ASP A 345 -12.67 -9.07 -1.90
C ASP A 345 -13.72 -9.42 -2.96
N ALA A 346 -13.31 -9.82 -4.19
CA ALA A 346 -14.19 -10.30 -5.24
C ALA A 346 -14.90 -11.61 -4.82
N MET A 347 -14.19 -12.56 -4.22
CA MET A 347 -14.80 -13.79 -3.71
C MET A 347 -15.84 -13.49 -2.62
N LEU A 348 -15.56 -12.58 -1.69
CA LEU A 348 -16.53 -12.13 -0.68
C LEU A 348 -17.74 -11.41 -1.32
N ALA A 349 -17.51 -10.61 -2.35
CA ALA A 349 -18.59 -9.90 -3.04
C ALA A 349 -19.53 -10.85 -3.80
N VAL A 350 -18.97 -11.82 -4.51
CA VAL A 350 -19.70 -12.83 -5.28
C VAL A 350 -20.51 -13.74 -4.35
N SER A 351 -19.93 -14.16 -3.24
CA SER A 351 -20.63 -14.94 -2.21
C SER A 351 -21.72 -14.16 -1.46
N GLY A 352 -21.72 -12.82 -1.57
CA GLY A 352 -22.63 -11.93 -0.86
C GLY A 352 -22.25 -11.67 0.60
N LYS A 353 -21.00 -11.99 0.99
CA LYS A 353 -20.48 -11.84 2.36
C LYS A 353 -19.65 -10.58 2.57
N LEU A 354 -19.31 -9.84 1.52
CA LEU A 354 -18.53 -8.62 1.66
C LEU A 354 -19.29 -7.56 2.47
N ASP A 355 -18.78 -7.27 3.66
CA ASP A 355 -19.17 -6.09 4.42
C ASP A 355 -18.47 -4.86 3.85
N ARG A 356 -19.25 -3.91 3.33
CA ARG A 356 -18.78 -2.68 2.72
C ARG A 356 -18.61 -1.52 3.70
N ALA A 357 -18.95 -1.72 4.97
CA ALA A 357 -18.74 -0.68 5.98
C ALA A 357 -17.24 -0.38 6.14
N PRO A 358 -16.85 0.89 6.29
CA PRO A 358 -15.48 1.24 6.58
C PRO A 358 -14.97 0.51 7.82
N GLY A 359 -13.72 0.04 7.76
CA GLY A 359 -13.05 -0.51 8.93
C GLY A 359 -12.53 0.59 9.84
N THR A 360 -12.52 0.32 11.13
CA THR A 360 -11.96 1.19 12.15
C THR A 360 -10.73 0.53 12.78
N ASN A 361 -10.83 0.10 14.03
CA ASN A 361 -9.72 -0.48 14.79
C ASN A 361 -9.76 -2.01 14.91
N GLU A 362 -10.61 -2.69 14.13
CA GLU A 362 -10.82 -4.14 14.25
C GLU A 362 -9.51 -4.93 14.14
N SER A 363 -8.62 -4.52 13.22
CA SER A 363 -7.30 -5.16 13.08
C SER A 363 -6.42 -4.94 14.32
N GLY A 364 -6.35 -3.71 14.81
CA GLY A 364 -5.57 -3.35 16.00
C GLY A 364 -6.08 -4.05 17.26
N GLU A 365 -7.40 -4.06 17.49
CA GLU A 365 -8.02 -4.78 18.61
C GLU A 365 -7.79 -6.29 18.53
N TYR A 366 -7.92 -6.85 17.32
CA TYR A 366 -7.65 -8.27 17.13
C TYR A 366 -6.20 -8.61 17.49
N LEU A 367 -5.23 -7.83 16.98
CA LEU A 367 -3.81 -8.05 17.29
C LEU A 367 -3.54 -7.93 18.79
N VAL A 368 -4.12 -6.94 19.46
CA VAL A 368 -4.00 -6.77 20.92
C VAL A 368 -4.63 -7.96 21.66
N SER A 369 -5.79 -8.48 21.21
CA SER A 369 -6.44 -9.65 21.84
C SER A 369 -5.64 -10.94 21.72
N LYS A 370 -4.78 -11.04 20.70
CA LYS A 370 -3.89 -12.19 20.44
C LYS A 370 -2.48 -12.00 21.02
N ALA A 371 -2.22 -10.84 21.61
CA ALA A 371 -0.92 -10.48 22.11
C ALA A 371 -0.77 -10.76 23.60
N GLU A 372 0.43 -11.11 24.01
CA GLU A 372 0.82 -11.13 25.42
C GLU A 372 1.58 -9.85 25.77
N ASN A 373 1.37 -9.34 26.97
CA ASN A 373 2.18 -8.25 27.51
C ASN A 373 3.51 -8.83 28.02
N ILE A 374 4.57 -8.52 27.29
CA ILE A 374 5.94 -8.85 27.69
C ILE A 374 6.64 -7.55 28.05
N GLY A 375 6.73 -7.26 29.34
CA GLY A 375 7.21 -5.96 29.81
C GLY A 375 6.22 -4.84 29.40
N ALA A 376 6.67 -3.84 28.64
CA ALA A 376 5.83 -2.77 28.11
C ALA A 376 5.42 -3.00 26.64
N MET A 377 5.80 -4.13 26.04
CA MET A 377 5.46 -4.46 24.65
C MET A 377 4.27 -5.41 24.59
N ILE A 378 3.40 -5.16 23.60
CA ILE A 378 2.32 -6.06 23.23
C ILE A 378 2.80 -6.85 22.03
N MET A 379 3.09 -8.14 22.22
CA MET A 379 3.62 -9.00 21.17
C MET A 379 2.52 -9.94 20.67
N PRO A 380 2.31 -10.04 19.34
CA PRO A 380 1.32 -11.00 18.81
C PRO A 380 1.83 -12.39 19.10
N ASN A 381 1.21 -13.02 20.11
CA ASN A 381 1.53 -14.37 20.48
C ASN A 381 0.76 -15.31 19.57
N ARG A 382 1.44 -15.99 18.63
CA ARG A 382 0.88 -17.03 17.77
C ARG A 382 -0.15 -16.58 16.72
N LEU A 383 -0.04 -15.38 16.16
CA LEU A 383 -0.77 -15.10 14.92
C LEU A 383 -0.06 -15.84 13.77
N ALA A 384 -0.69 -16.90 13.26
CA ALA A 384 -0.17 -17.66 12.13
C ALA A 384 -0.75 -17.15 10.79
N ALA A 385 -0.11 -17.49 9.67
CA ALA A 385 -0.61 -17.13 8.33
C ALA A 385 -2.00 -17.73 8.03
N ASP A 386 -2.38 -18.81 8.71
CA ASP A 386 -3.67 -19.47 8.63
C ASP A 386 -4.62 -19.09 9.77
N ASP A 387 -4.34 -18.02 10.53
CA ASP A 387 -5.20 -17.58 11.64
C ASP A 387 -6.65 -17.36 11.15
N PRO A 388 -7.65 -17.77 11.94
CA PRO A 388 -9.07 -17.67 11.58
C PRO A 388 -9.53 -16.29 11.11
N ILE A 389 -8.91 -15.20 11.56
CA ILE A 389 -9.28 -13.86 11.09
C ILE A 389 -9.19 -13.72 9.57
N TYR A 390 -8.21 -14.35 8.93
CA TYR A 390 -8.02 -14.25 7.48
C TYR A 390 -9.10 -14.97 6.67
N THR A 391 -9.83 -15.89 7.28
CA THR A 391 -10.94 -16.63 6.67
C THR A 391 -12.32 -16.12 7.09
N THR A 392 -12.46 -15.58 8.30
CA THR A 392 -13.77 -15.16 8.86
C THR A 392 -14.03 -13.66 8.72
N PHE A 393 -13.01 -12.85 8.51
CA PHE A 393 -13.16 -11.40 8.37
C PHE A 393 -13.83 -11.05 7.04
N THR A 394 -14.94 -10.33 7.09
CA THR A 394 -15.80 -10.07 5.92
C THR A 394 -15.62 -8.68 5.31
N LYS A 395 -14.95 -7.76 5.99
CA LYS A 395 -14.63 -6.45 5.42
C LYS A 395 -13.55 -6.56 4.35
N ARG A 396 -13.36 -5.47 3.60
CA ARG A 396 -12.32 -5.37 2.57
C ARG A 396 -10.93 -5.68 3.13
N SER A 397 -10.11 -6.32 2.31
CA SER A 397 -8.77 -6.79 2.68
C SER A 397 -7.82 -5.70 3.15
N ILE A 398 -8.05 -4.44 2.78
CA ILE A 398 -7.26 -3.30 3.29
C ILE A 398 -7.37 -3.14 4.83
N TYR A 399 -8.43 -3.67 5.43
CA TYR A 399 -8.68 -3.62 6.88
C TYR A 399 -8.22 -4.86 7.64
N LEU A 400 -7.68 -5.87 6.94
CA LEU A 400 -7.05 -7.01 7.59
C LEU A 400 -5.81 -6.58 8.38
N PRO A 401 -5.49 -7.26 9.48
CA PRO A 401 -4.22 -7.05 10.17
C PRO A 401 -3.04 -7.28 9.24
N VAL A 402 -2.12 -6.33 9.19
CA VAL A 402 -0.85 -6.49 8.46
C VAL A 402 0.26 -6.71 9.47
N VAL A 403 0.66 -7.98 9.59
CA VAL A 403 1.74 -8.42 10.49
C VAL A 403 2.99 -8.68 9.67
N ARG A 404 4.09 -8.02 9.99
CA ARG A 404 5.37 -8.23 9.31
C ARG A 404 5.84 -9.65 9.49
N ASN A 405 6.42 -10.22 8.42
CA ASN A 405 6.91 -11.61 8.34
C ASN A 405 5.82 -12.68 8.46
N MET A 406 4.53 -12.30 8.48
CA MET A 406 3.40 -13.22 8.66
C MET A 406 2.22 -12.82 7.76
N LEU A 407 2.45 -12.70 6.45
CA LEU A 407 1.36 -12.46 5.52
C LEU A 407 0.48 -13.73 5.40
N PRO A 408 -0.86 -13.59 5.37
CA PRO A 408 -1.76 -14.72 5.15
C PRO A 408 -1.57 -15.32 3.75
N ASP A 409 -1.78 -16.63 3.64
CA ASP A 409 -1.53 -17.39 2.40
C ASP A 409 -2.19 -16.77 1.17
N VAL A 410 -3.45 -16.35 1.30
CA VAL A 410 -4.18 -15.71 0.18
C VAL A 410 -3.51 -14.43 -0.33
N LEU A 411 -2.86 -13.69 0.56
CA LEU A 411 -2.13 -12.47 0.17
C LEU A 411 -0.73 -12.81 -0.33
N ALA A 412 0.01 -13.68 0.36
CA ALA A 412 1.37 -14.06 0.02
C ALA A 412 1.45 -14.77 -1.34
N LEU A 413 0.55 -15.73 -1.61
CA LEU A 413 0.52 -16.50 -2.87
C LEU A 413 0.15 -15.66 -4.10
N PHE A 414 -0.61 -14.56 -3.91
CA PHE A 414 -1.03 -13.68 -5.01
C PHE A 414 -0.29 -12.35 -5.03
N ASP A 415 0.97 -12.36 -4.58
CA ASP A 415 1.94 -11.26 -4.70
C ASP A 415 1.52 -9.96 -4.00
N ALA A 416 0.94 -10.05 -2.81
CA ALA A 416 0.74 -8.85 -1.98
C ALA A 416 2.09 -8.19 -1.65
N ALA A 417 2.05 -6.89 -1.35
CA ALA A 417 3.26 -6.14 -1.01
C ALA A 417 3.94 -6.67 0.25
N ASP A 418 5.27 -6.74 0.23
CA ASP A 418 6.06 -7.02 1.42
C ASP A 418 6.03 -5.80 2.36
N PRO A 419 5.49 -5.92 3.57
CA PRO A 419 5.41 -4.80 4.50
C PRO A 419 6.77 -4.41 5.14
N ASN A 420 7.85 -5.14 4.84
CA ASN A 420 9.19 -4.83 5.37
C ASN A 420 9.93 -3.75 4.57
N GLY A 421 9.51 -3.48 3.34
CA GLY A 421 10.18 -2.53 2.46
C GLY A 421 9.23 -1.76 1.54
N VAL A 422 9.78 -0.81 0.81
CA VAL A 422 9.08 -0.06 -0.22
C VAL A 422 8.72 -1.00 -1.38
N THR A 423 7.44 -1.18 -1.66
CA THR A 423 6.95 -1.95 -2.82
C THR A 423 6.33 -0.99 -3.83
N ALA A 424 7.14 -0.49 -4.76
CA ALA A 424 6.68 0.42 -5.81
C ALA A 424 5.98 -0.32 -6.97
N VAL A 425 6.40 -1.56 -7.24
CA VAL A 425 5.84 -2.47 -8.23
C VAL A 425 5.67 -3.83 -7.59
N ARG A 426 4.46 -4.37 -7.58
CA ARG A 426 4.23 -5.76 -7.14
C ARG A 426 4.61 -6.73 -8.24
N ASN A 427 5.06 -7.91 -7.86
CA ASN A 427 5.21 -9.02 -8.80
C ASN A 427 3.83 -9.48 -9.30
N GLU A 428 3.82 -10.15 -10.46
CA GLU A 428 2.65 -10.88 -10.97
C GLU A 428 3.13 -12.27 -11.38
N THR A 429 3.23 -13.16 -10.39
CA THR A 429 3.66 -14.55 -10.63
C THR A 429 2.49 -15.43 -11.03
N THR A 430 2.76 -16.46 -11.83
CA THR A 430 1.80 -17.54 -12.11
C THR A 430 2.48 -18.86 -11.74
N VAL A 431 2.04 -19.42 -10.62
CA VAL A 431 2.66 -20.63 -10.03
C VAL A 431 1.60 -21.67 -9.65
N ALA A 432 1.96 -22.94 -9.70
CA ALA A 432 1.05 -24.05 -9.42
C ALA A 432 0.41 -23.97 -8.01
N SER A 433 1.09 -23.40 -7.03
CA SER A 433 0.58 -23.22 -5.68
C SER A 433 -0.65 -22.32 -5.61
N GLN A 434 -0.82 -21.35 -6.54
CA GLN A 434 -2.03 -20.53 -6.63
C GLN A 434 -3.25 -21.38 -7.01
N SER A 435 -3.12 -22.24 -8.03
CA SER A 435 -4.21 -23.16 -8.42
C SER A 435 -4.52 -24.16 -7.30
N LEU A 436 -3.50 -24.69 -6.62
CA LEU A 436 -3.70 -25.58 -5.48
C LEU A 436 -4.41 -24.88 -4.32
N PHE A 437 -4.10 -23.62 -4.07
CA PHE A 437 -4.81 -22.81 -3.07
C PHE A 437 -6.27 -22.64 -3.45
N LEU A 438 -6.59 -22.26 -4.68
CA LEU A 438 -7.97 -22.08 -5.14
C LEU A 438 -8.80 -23.35 -5.01
N LEU A 439 -8.20 -24.51 -5.26
CA LEU A 439 -8.87 -25.80 -5.18
C LEU A 439 -9.06 -26.30 -3.74
N ASN A 440 -8.12 -26.02 -2.83
CA ASN A 440 -8.05 -26.66 -1.52
C ASN A 440 -8.32 -25.73 -0.34
N SER A 441 -8.21 -24.41 -0.51
CA SER A 441 -8.35 -23.45 0.58
C SER A 441 -9.73 -23.53 1.23
N PRO A 442 -9.80 -23.63 2.56
CA PRO A 442 -11.05 -23.55 3.31
C PRO A 442 -11.81 -22.23 3.05
N PHE A 443 -11.08 -21.12 2.86
CA PHE A 443 -11.66 -19.83 2.53
C PHE A 443 -12.42 -19.89 1.20
N VAL A 444 -11.77 -20.36 0.12
CA VAL A 444 -12.38 -20.45 -1.21
C VAL A 444 -13.60 -21.38 -1.20
N ARG A 445 -13.47 -22.52 -0.54
CA ARG A 445 -14.58 -23.49 -0.40
C ARG A 445 -15.76 -22.91 0.36
N GLU A 446 -15.51 -22.12 1.39
CA GLU A 446 -16.60 -21.44 2.13
C GLU A 446 -17.26 -20.36 1.27
N GLN A 447 -16.48 -19.54 0.51
CA GLN A 447 -17.07 -18.57 -0.40
C GLN A 447 -17.88 -19.23 -1.51
N ALA A 448 -17.42 -20.35 -2.06
CA ALA A 448 -18.17 -21.13 -3.04
C ALA A 448 -19.49 -21.68 -2.45
N LYS A 449 -19.49 -22.13 -1.21
CA LYS A 449 -20.70 -22.57 -0.48
C LYS A 449 -21.70 -21.43 -0.29
N GLN A 450 -21.24 -20.27 0.16
CA GLN A 450 -22.07 -19.08 0.35
C GLN A 450 -22.62 -18.58 -0.99
N PHE A 451 -21.84 -18.66 -2.07
CA PHE A 451 -22.30 -18.33 -3.42
C PHE A 451 -23.40 -19.30 -3.89
N ALA A 452 -23.21 -20.59 -3.70
CA ALA A 452 -24.25 -21.59 -3.99
C ALA A 452 -25.54 -21.33 -3.21
N GLN A 453 -25.43 -21.04 -1.91
CA GLN A 453 -26.60 -20.68 -1.08
C GLN A 453 -27.33 -19.45 -1.61
N ARG A 454 -26.58 -18.42 -2.05
CA ARG A 454 -27.14 -17.22 -2.66
C ARG A 454 -27.90 -17.51 -3.94
N LEU A 455 -27.45 -18.47 -4.76
CA LEU A 455 -28.12 -18.88 -5.98
C LEU A 455 -29.37 -19.73 -5.70
N LEU A 456 -29.27 -20.63 -4.75
CA LEU A 456 -30.36 -21.53 -4.36
C LEU A 456 -31.44 -20.85 -3.52
N GLY A 457 -31.15 -19.71 -2.90
CA GLY A 457 -32.10 -18.98 -2.05
C GLY A 457 -33.30 -18.36 -2.79
N ASP A 458 -33.35 -18.45 -4.12
CA ASP A 458 -34.49 -18.06 -4.93
C ASP A 458 -35.12 -19.32 -5.59
N ASP A 459 -36.15 -19.84 -4.96
CA ASP A 459 -36.81 -21.08 -5.37
C ASP A 459 -37.55 -20.95 -6.72
N LYS A 460 -37.78 -19.71 -7.21
CA LYS A 460 -38.49 -19.46 -8.47
C LYS A 460 -37.59 -19.63 -9.69
N LEU A 461 -36.27 -19.64 -9.52
CA LEU A 461 -35.33 -19.76 -10.62
C LEU A 461 -35.18 -21.22 -11.07
N SER A 462 -35.21 -21.47 -12.37
CA SER A 462 -34.72 -22.73 -12.94
C SER A 462 -33.20 -22.85 -12.84
N ASP A 463 -32.67 -24.05 -13.01
CA ASP A 463 -31.21 -24.25 -12.99
C ASP A 463 -30.50 -23.45 -14.09
N GLU A 464 -31.09 -23.31 -15.28
CA GLU A 464 -30.53 -22.46 -16.35
C GLU A 464 -30.45 -20.99 -15.93
N GLN A 465 -31.50 -20.49 -15.30
CA GLN A 465 -31.56 -19.12 -14.79
C GLN A 465 -30.54 -18.91 -13.64
N ARG A 466 -30.33 -19.91 -12.81
CA ARG A 466 -29.28 -19.89 -11.77
C ARG A 466 -27.88 -19.88 -12.39
N ILE A 467 -27.62 -20.67 -13.44
CA ILE A 467 -26.36 -20.67 -14.19
C ILE A 467 -26.13 -19.29 -14.82
N GLU A 468 -27.15 -18.71 -15.48
CA GLU A 468 -27.02 -17.35 -16.02
C GLU A 468 -26.69 -16.34 -14.91
N ARG A 469 -27.38 -16.41 -13.79
CA ARG A 469 -27.14 -15.54 -12.63
C ARG A 469 -25.73 -15.72 -12.06
N ALA A 470 -25.23 -16.95 -12.00
CA ALA A 470 -23.88 -17.24 -11.52
C ALA A 470 -22.82 -16.57 -12.40
N HIS A 471 -22.90 -16.70 -13.72
CA HIS A 471 -21.99 -16.07 -14.67
C HIS A 471 -22.06 -14.53 -14.62
N ARG A 472 -23.27 -13.97 -14.53
CA ARG A 472 -23.43 -12.51 -14.37
C ARG A 472 -22.80 -11.97 -13.09
N ILE A 473 -22.89 -12.73 -12.01
CA ILE A 473 -22.29 -12.34 -10.73
C ILE A 473 -20.77 -12.49 -10.76
N ALA A 474 -20.25 -13.62 -11.30
CA ALA A 474 -18.83 -13.93 -11.30
C ALA A 474 -18.05 -13.18 -12.39
N PHE A 475 -18.62 -13.09 -13.61
CA PHE A 475 -17.92 -12.62 -14.81
C PHE A 475 -18.52 -11.34 -15.42
N GLY A 476 -19.67 -10.86 -14.92
CA GLY A 476 -20.34 -9.67 -15.44
C GLY A 476 -21.04 -9.85 -16.79
N ARG A 477 -21.09 -11.06 -17.35
CA ARG A 477 -21.67 -11.40 -18.64
C ARG A 477 -22.65 -12.57 -18.58
N LYS A 478 -23.43 -12.78 -19.62
CA LYS A 478 -24.19 -14.01 -19.80
C LYS A 478 -23.28 -15.18 -20.20
N PRO A 479 -23.63 -16.42 -19.79
CA PRO A 479 -22.95 -17.60 -20.32
C PRO A 479 -23.29 -17.81 -21.80
N SER A 480 -22.38 -18.44 -22.53
CA SER A 480 -22.64 -18.99 -23.84
C SER A 480 -23.54 -20.25 -23.75
N ALA A 481 -24.08 -20.72 -24.87
CA ALA A 481 -24.88 -21.95 -24.89
C ALA A 481 -24.07 -23.17 -24.44
N ASP A 482 -22.78 -23.22 -24.80
CA ASP A 482 -21.87 -24.30 -24.41
C ASP A 482 -21.58 -24.28 -22.90
N GLU A 483 -21.36 -23.11 -22.31
CA GLU A 483 -21.16 -22.96 -20.86
C GLU A 483 -22.41 -23.39 -20.06
N VAL A 484 -23.60 -23.09 -20.55
CA VAL A 484 -24.86 -23.57 -19.95
C VAL A 484 -24.92 -25.10 -20.00
N THR A 485 -24.62 -25.69 -21.16
CA THR A 485 -24.63 -27.13 -21.35
C THR A 485 -23.63 -27.83 -20.45
N GLN A 486 -22.38 -27.37 -20.42
CA GLN A 486 -21.32 -27.91 -19.58
C GLN A 486 -21.66 -27.81 -18.09
N SER A 487 -22.23 -26.67 -17.67
CA SER A 487 -22.64 -26.47 -16.27
C SER A 487 -23.76 -27.45 -15.85
N ARG A 488 -24.73 -27.71 -16.73
CA ARG A 488 -25.79 -28.70 -16.49
C ARG A 488 -25.26 -30.12 -16.41
N GLU A 489 -24.40 -30.50 -17.36
CA GLU A 489 -23.74 -31.82 -17.38
C GLU A 489 -22.89 -32.04 -16.12
N PHE A 490 -22.14 -31.00 -15.70
CA PHE A 490 -21.37 -31.05 -14.46
C PHE A 490 -22.26 -31.30 -13.24
N LEU A 491 -23.36 -30.55 -13.08
CA LEU A 491 -24.29 -30.72 -11.98
C LEU A 491 -24.91 -32.13 -11.97
N ALA A 492 -25.36 -32.62 -13.13
CA ALA A 492 -25.93 -33.97 -13.27
C ALA A 492 -24.89 -35.06 -12.93
N SER A 493 -23.69 -34.95 -13.46
CA SER A 493 -22.58 -35.88 -13.19
C SER A 493 -22.20 -35.88 -11.72
N TYR A 494 -22.10 -34.69 -11.08
CA TYR A 494 -21.79 -34.61 -9.66
C TYR A 494 -22.86 -35.29 -8.81
N LEU A 495 -24.16 -35.04 -9.07
CA LEU A 495 -25.27 -35.66 -8.33
C LEU A 495 -25.31 -37.18 -8.49
N ALA A 496 -24.86 -37.71 -9.62
CA ALA A 496 -24.72 -39.15 -9.86
C ALA A 496 -23.47 -39.77 -9.20
N SER A 497 -22.51 -38.95 -8.76
CA SER A 497 -21.23 -39.42 -8.23
C SER A 497 -21.34 -40.08 -6.85
N PRO A 498 -20.43 -41.02 -6.51
CA PRO A 498 -20.36 -41.59 -5.16
C PRO A 498 -20.20 -40.53 -4.06
N ALA A 499 -19.46 -39.43 -4.36
CA ALA A 499 -19.24 -38.35 -3.41
C ALA A 499 -20.53 -37.61 -3.03
N ALA A 500 -21.51 -37.51 -3.95
CA ALA A 500 -22.82 -36.94 -3.66
C ALA A 500 -23.73 -37.96 -2.94
N GLN A 501 -23.66 -39.23 -3.32
CA GLN A 501 -24.57 -40.27 -2.81
C GLN A 501 -24.35 -40.58 -1.33
N VAL A 502 -23.15 -40.40 -0.80
CA VAL A 502 -22.85 -40.56 0.65
C VAL A 502 -23.35 -39.39 1.50
N ARG A 503 -23.81 -38.29 0.88
CA ARG A 503 -24.37 -37.13 1.61
C ARG A 503 -25.85 -37.29 1.87
N PRO A 504 -26.38 -36.65 2.94
CA PRO A 504 -27.81 -36.51 3.13
C PRO A 504 -28.48 -35.91 1.91
N GLU A 505 -29.65 -36.39 1.51
CA GLU A 505 -30.37 -35.94 0.33
C GLU A 505 -30.59 -34.42 0.28
N ALA A 506 -30.92 -33.82 1.43
CA ALA A 506 -31.12 -32.38 1.57
C ALA A 506 -29.83 -31.54 1.29
N GLU A 507 -28.65 -32.14 1.38
CA GLU A 507 -27.38 -31.46 1.16
C GLU A 507 -26.82 -31.66 -0.26
N ARG A 508 -27.33 -32.61 -1.04
CA ARG A 508 -26.80 -33.00 -2.35
C ARG A 508 -26.83 -31.82 -3.34
N ALA A 509 -27.96 -31.13 -3.44
CA ALA A 509 -28.10 -29.98 -4.32
C ALA A 509 -27.11 -28.87 -3.94
N LEU A 510 -27.03 -28.49 -2.68
CA LEU A 510 -26.08 -27.47 -2.20
C LEU A 510 -24.62 -27.88 -2.50
N SER A 511 -24.26 -29.14 -2.33
CA SER A 511 -22.92 -29.63 -2.59
C SER A 511 -22.57 -29.61 -4.08
N ALA A 512 -23.51 -29.93 -4.98
CA ALA A 512 -23.33 -29.84 -6.42
C ALA A 512 -23.10 -28.39 -6.86
N TRP A 513 -23.98 -27.49 -6.43
CA TRP A 513 -23.84 -26.06 -6.72
C TRP A 513 -22.60 -25.43 -6.10
N GLN A 514 -22.20 -25.84 -4.89
CA GLN A 514 -20.93 -25.40 -4.29
C GLN A 514 -19.75 -25.77 -5.17
N SER A 515 -19.72 -27.01 -5.68
CA SER A 515 -18.65 -27.45 -6.57
C SER A 515 -18.62 -26.68 -7.88
N LEU A 516 -19.77 -26.40 -8.51
CA LEU A 516 -19.84 -25.54 -9.70
C LEU A 516 -19.37 -24.11 -9.40
N CYS A 517 -19.83 -23.52 -8.28
CA CYS A 517 -19.38 -22.20 -7.87
C CYS A 517 -17.87 -22.15 -7.61
N GLN A 518 -17.29 -23.23 -7.06
CA GLN A 518 -15.84 -23.28 -6.89
C GLN A 518 -15.11 -23.31 -8.24
N VAL A 519 -15.61 -24.03 -9.23
CA VAL A 519 -15.05 -24.01 -10.60
C VAL A 519 -15.05 -22.58 -11.15
N LEU A 520 -16.16 -21.84 -11.04
CA LEU A 520 -16.25 -20.45 -11.50
C LEU A 520 -15.25 -19.54 -10.76
N LEU A 521 -15.06 -19.70 -9.44
CA LEU A 521 -14.08 -18.92 -8.68
C LEU A 521 -12.62 -19.28 -9.02
N CYS A 522 -12.37 -20.47 -9.57
CA CYS A 522 -11.05 -20.92 -10.01
C CYS A 522 -10.76 -20.59 -11.48
N ASP A 523 -11.75 -20.06 -12.21
CA ASP A 523 -11.59 -19.74 -13.63
C ASP A 523 -10.66 -18.54 -13.83
N ASN A 524 -9.88 -18.56 -14.92
CA ASN A 524 -9.03 -17.43 -15.28
C ASN A 524 -9.83 -16.15 -15.53
N GLU A 525 -11.06 -16.24 -16.06
CA GLU A 525 -11.90 -15.09 -16.28
C GLU A 525 -12.32 -14.39 -14.96
N PHE A 526 -12.36 -15.15 -13.85
CA PHE A 526 -12.58 -14.55 -12.52
C PHE A 526 -11.35 -13.78 -12.01
N MET A 527 -10.16 -14.23 -12.40
CA MET A 527 -8.90 -13.68 -11.89
C MET A 527 -8.33 -12.53 -12.73
N TYR A 528 -8.76 -12.40 -13.98
CA TYR A 528 -8.23 -11.40 -14.92
C TYR A 528 -9.32 -10.45 -15.39
N VAL A 529 -8.93 -9.19 -15.58
CA VAL A 529 -9.77 -8.12 -16.15
C VAL A 529 -9.17 -7.73 -17.49
N ASP A 530 -10.01 -7.74 -18.53
CA ASP A 530 -9.68 -7.33 -19.90
C ASP A 530 -9.83 -5.80 -20.06
#